data_c6576bfec979bd224ee7846de6a9ef85
#
_entry.id   c6576bfec979bd224ee7846de6a9ef85
#
_cell.length_a   1.000
_cell.length_b   1.000
_cell.length_c   1.000
_cell.angle_alpha   90.00
_cell.angle_beta   90.00
_cell.angle_gamma   90.00
#
_symmetry.space_group_name_H-M   'P 1'
#
loop_
_entity.id
_entity.type
_entity.pdbx_description
1 polymer ?
#
loop_
_entity_poly.entity_id
_entity_poly.type
_entity_poly.pdbx_seq_one_letter_code
_entity_poly.pdbx_strand_id
1 'polypeptide(L)'
;MPSLQLFDSSVLIPWLRTRHYDALVTTAFGSRRFLLSTVVGMELYAGTRSRGDKQDLDRMVRVLTEVGRVVSPEPEDFYTAGQMVAAYTRRYGQIALRDHAQDILIALGAWRARAELLTVNQQDMERWQELLRRAGKRITVRAVEA
;
A
#
# COMPACT_ATOMS: atom_id res chain seq x y z
N MET A 1 16.07 5.21 -13.68
CA MET A 1 15.34 3.95 -13.43
C MET A 1 13.90 4.23 -13.06
N PRO A 2 12.93 3.53 -13.66
CA PRO A 2 11.54 3.66 -13.24
C PRO A 2 11.36 3.24 -11.80
N SER A 3 10.50 3.95 -11.09
CA SER A 3 10.20 3.65 -9.69
C SER A 3 9.47 2.33 -9.53
N LEU A 4 9.65 1.67 -8.40
CA LEU A 4 8.79 0.58 -7.99
C LEU A 4 7.37 1.10 -7.80
N GLN A 5 6.40 0.22 -7.97
CA GLN A 5 4.98 0.54 -7.82
C GLN A 5 4.39 -0.28 -6.69
N LEU A 6 3.95 0.40 -5.64
CA LEU A 6 3.25 -0.21 -4.52
C LEU A 6 1.77 0.08 -4.68
N PHE A 7 0.97 -0.97 -4.80
CA PHE A 7 -0.49 -0.84 -4.92
C PHE A 7 -1.12 -1.05 -3.54
N ASP A 8 -2.01 -0.14 -3.14
CA ASP A 8 -2.74 -0.39 -1.92
C ASP A 8 -3.88 -1.40 -2.15
N SER A 9 -4.57 -1.78 -1.08
CA SER A 9 -5.61 -2.79 -1.15
C SER A 9 -6.82 -2.36 -1.97
N SER A 10 -7.05 -1.04 -2.12
CA SER A 10 -8.16 -0.55 -2.96
C SER A 10 -8.00 -0.92 -4.43
N VAL A 11 -6.77 -1.20 -4.88
CA VAL A 11 -6.47 -1.67 -6.23
C VAL A 11 -6.40 -3.20 -6.27
N LEU A 12 -5.67 -3.81 -5.34
CA LEU A 12 -5.35 -5.25 -5.41
C LEU A 12 -6.53 -6.14 -5.03
N ILE A 13 -7.41 -5.72 -4.13
CA ILE A 13 -8.60 -6.52 -3.79
C ILE A 13 -9.52 -6.70 -5.01
N PRO A 14 -9.95 -5.62 -5.70
CA PRO A 14 -10.73 -5.79 -6.93
C PRO A 14 -9.99 -6.59 -8.00
N TRP A 15 -8.67 -6.40 -8.11
CA TRP A 15 -7.88 -7.16 -9.09
C TRP A 15 -7.92 -8.66 -8.81
N LEU A 16 -7.74 -9.09 -7.58
CA LEU A 16 -7.78 -10.51 -7.22
C LEU A 16 -9.17 -11.11 -7.40
N ARG A 17 -10.22 -10.35 -7.10
CA ARG A 17 -11.59 -10.84 -7.14
C ARG A 17 -12.18 -10.91 -8.54
N THR A 18 -11.96 -9.88 -9.35
CA THR A 18 -12.64 -9.72 -10.64
C THR A 18 -11.69 -9.32 -11.77
N ARG A 19 -10.38 -9.31 -11.54
CA ARG A 19 -9.37 -8.86 -12.50
C ARG A 19 -9.53 -7.39 -12.91
N HIS A 20 -10.23 -6.61 -12.12
CA HIS A 20 -10.29 -5.17 -12.34
C HIS A 20 -8.87 -4.59 -12.21
N TYR A 21 -8.49 -3.66 -13.05
CA TYR A 21 -7.13 -3.11 -13.15
C TYR A 21 -6.07 -4.08 -13.64
N ASP A 22 -6.46 -5.17 -14.33
CA ASP A 22 -5.52 -6.22 -14.72
C ASP A 22 -4.37 -5.70 -15.59
N ALA A 23 -4.64 -4.83 -16.55
CA ALA A 23 -3.58 -4.28 -17.41
C ALA A 23 -2.54 -3.51 -16.61
N LEU A 24 -2.97 -2.73 -15.63
CA LEU A 24 -2.08 -1.94 -14.77
C LEU A 24 -1.20 -2.84 -13.91
N VAL A 25 -1.80 -3.83 -13.27
CA VAL A 25 -1.10 -4.74 -12.34
C VAL A 25 -0.14 -5.66 -13.11
N THR A 26 -0.60 -6.27 -14.19
CA THR A 26 0.24 -7.17 -15.00
C THR A 26 1.39 -6.43 -15.67
N THR A 27 1.20 -5.17 -16.07
CA THR A 27 2.28 -4.34 -16.58
C THR A 27 3.36 -4.11 -15.52
N ALA A 28 2.96 -3.87 -14.26
CA ALA A 28 3.91 -3.72 -13.17
C ALA A 28 4.72 -5.00 -12.92
N PHE A 29 4.07 -6.17 -12.98
CA PHE A 29 4.76 -7.45 -12.89
C PHE A 29 5.74 -7.65 -14.05
N GLY A 30 5.28 -7.43 -15.27
CA GLY A 30 6.08 -7.62 -16.48
C GLY A 30 7.30 -6.71 -16.54
N SER A 31 7.19 -5.50 -16.03
CA SER A 31 8.30 -4.53 -15.98
C SER A 31 9.14 -4.65 -14.69
N ARG A 32 8.86 -5.62 -13.85
CA ARG A 32 9.55 -5.88 -12.57
C ARG A 32 9.49 -4.69 -11.61
N ARG A 33 8.39 -3.95 -11.65
CA ARG A 33 8.17 -2.78 -10.80
C ARG A 33 7.22 -3.06 -9.63
N PHE A 34 6.55 -4.21 -9.64
CA PHE A 34 5.56 -4.54 -8.62
C PHE A 34 6.23 -4.74 -7.26
N LEU A 35 5.76 -4.02 -6.25
CA LEU A 35 6.20 -4.12 -4.86
C LEU A 35 4.98 -4.43 -3.99
N LEU A 36 5.09 -5.44 -3.15
CA LEU A 36 4.04 -5.80 -2.20
C LEU A 36 4.38 -5.28 -0.82
N SER A 37 3.44 -4.55 -0.21
CA SER A 37 3.48 -4.24 1.22
C SER A 37 2.94 -5.43 2.01
N THR A 38 3.60 -5.81 3.11
CA THR A 38 3.09 -6.86 4.00
C THR A 38 1.75 -6.47 4.62
N VAL A 39 1.49 -5.18 4.82
CA VAL A 39 0.19 -4.70 5.31
C VAL A 39 -0.90 -4.99 4.29
N VAL A 40 -0.66 -4.73 3.02
CA VAL A 40 -1.58 -5.09 1.93
C VAL A 40 -1.72 -6.60 1.84
N GLY A 41 -0.61 -7.33 1.92
CA GLY A 41 -0.62 -8.81 1.93
C GLY A 41 -1.52 -9.39 3.01
N MET A 42 -1.46 -8.82 4.21
CA MET A 42 -2.34 -9.21 5.31
C MET A 42 -3.82 -9.04 4.93
N GLU A 43 -4.18 -7.90 4.34
CA GLU A 43 -5.55 -7.64 3.90
C GLU A 43 -5.99 -8.60 2.79
N LEU A 44 -5.09 -8.90 1.85
CA LEU A 44 -5.36 -9.85 0.77
C LEU A 44 -5.63 -11.25 1.31
N TYR A 45 -4.82 -11.73 2.26
CA TYR A 45 -5.04 -13.03 2.89
C TYR A 45 -6.36 -13.06 3.66
N ALA A 46 -6.68 -12.00 4.39
CA ALA A 46 -7.93 -11.91 5.13
C ALA A 46 -9.15 -11.97 4.20
N GLY A 47 -9.00 -11.54 2.96
CA GLY A 47 -10.07 -11.54 1.97
C GLY A 47 -10.18 -12.82 1.14
N THR A 48 -9.32 -13.82 1.34
CA THR A 48 -9.41 -15.08 0.59
C THR A 48 -10.67 -15.86 0.97
N ARG A 49 -11.36 -16.42 -0.03
CA ARG A 49 -12.63 -17.10 0.16
C ARG A 49 -12.59 -18.59 -0.16
N SER A 50 -11.48 -19.07 -0.74
CA SER A 50 -11.31 -20.45 -1.15
C SER A 50 -9.87 -20.89 -0.96
N ARG A 51 -9.64 -22.21 -0.99
CA ARG A 51 -8.29 -22.76 -0.96
C ARG A 51 -7.53 -22.35 -2.22
N GLY A 52 -8.19 -22.25 -3.37
CA GLY A 52 -7.56 -21.81 -4.62
C GLY A 52 -7.09 -20.38 -4.55
N ASP A 53 -7.90 -19.47 -3.98
CA ASP A 53 -7.51 -18.07 -3.77
C ASP A 53 -6.24 -17.98 -2.93
N LYS A 54 -6.21 -18.74 -1.82
CA LYS A 54 -5.05 -18.76 -0.93
C LYS A 54 -3.81 -19.29 -1.64
N GLN A 55 -3.94 -20.35 -2.42
CA GLN A 55 -2.81 -20.94 -3.15
C GLN A 55 -2.24 -19.97 -4.19
N ASP A 56 -3.09 -19.25 -4.91
CA ASP A 56 -2.66 -18.25 -5.88
C ASP A 56 -1.90 -17.12 -5.20
N LEU A 57 -2.42 -16.66 -4.07
CA LEU A 57 -1.77 -15.62 -3.27
C LEU A 57 -0.44 -16.11 -2.69
N ASP A 58 -0.38 -17.35 -2.19
CA ASP A 58 0.85 -17.96 -1.69
C ASP A 58 1.95 -17.97 -2.76
N ARG A 59 1.59 -18.33 -4.00
CA ARG A 59 2.55 -18.34 -5.12
C ARG A 59 3.08 -16.93 -5.41
N MET A 60 2.19 -15.94 -5.45
CA MET A 60 2.58 -14.54 -5.70
C MET A 60 3.52 -14.03 -4.61
N VAL A 61 3.15 -14.25 -3.35
CA VAL A 61 3.94 -13.81 -2.20
C VAL A 61 5.32 -14.47 -2.20
N ARG A 62 5.38 -15.77 -2.48
CA ARG A 62 6.65 -16.50 -2.54
C ARG A 62 7.57 -15.94 -3.62
N VAL A 63 7.06 -15.73 -4.83
CA VAL A 63 7.86 -15.17 -5.93
C VAL A 63 8.36 -13.78 -5.58
N LEU A 64 7.51 -12.91 -5.07
CA LEU A 64 7.89 -11.55 -4.70
C LEU A 64 8.91 -11.53 -3.57
N THR A 65 8.78 -12.42 -2.60
CA THR A 65 9.75 -12.57 -1.51
C THR A 65 11.11 -13.00 -2.04
N GLU A 66 11.14 -13.98 -2.93
CA GLU A 66 12.38 -14.50 -3.51
C GLU A 66 13.15 -13.43 -4.30
N VAL A 67 12.44 -12.54 -4.99
CA VAL A 67 13.07 -11.50 -5.79
C VAL A 67 13.26 -10.17 -5.04
N GLY A 68 12.97 -10.14 -3.74
CA GLY A 68 13.16 -8.95 -2.91
C GLY A 68 12.18 -7.84 -3.18
N ARG A 69 10.96 -8.17 -3.56
CA ARG A 69 9.90 -7.20 -3.88
C ARG A 69 8.79 -7.20 -2.84
N VAL A 70 9.17 -7.28 -1.57
CA VAL A 70 8.24 -7.17 -0.44
C VAL A 70 8.82 -6.14 0.54
N VAL A 71 7.99 -5.21 0.99
CA VAL A 71 8.34 -4.22 2.01
C VAL A 71 7.43 -4.39 3.23
N SER A 72 8.02 -4.29 4.41
CA SER A 72 7.31 -4.41 5.68
C SER A 72 7.58 -3.20 6.54
N PRO A 73 6.62 -2.78 7.40
CA PRO A 73 6.87 -1.70 8.34
C PRO A 73 8.02 -2.02 9.29
N GLU A 74 8.84 -1.01 9.55
CA GLU A 74 9.83 -1.05 10.62
C GLU A 74 9.18 -0.65 11.95
N PRO A 75 9.79 -0.98 13.11
CA PRO A 75 9.21 -0.61 14.40
C PRO A 75 8.86 0.88 14.51
N GLU A 76 9.73 1.76 14.04
CA GLU A 76 9.49 3.21 14.12
C GLU A 76 8.33 3.68 13.25
N ASP A 77 7.92 2.91 12.24
CA ASP A 77 6.80 3.25 11.39
C ASP A 77 5.48 3.22 12.17
N PHE A 78 5.37 2.33 13.15
CA PHE A 78 4.21 2.28 14.03
C PHE A 78 4.11 3.55 14.89
N TYR A 79 5.24 4.02 15.39
CA TYR A 79 5.29 5.27 16.17
C TYR A 79 4.96 6.47 15.27
N THR A 80 5.50 6.49 14.07
CA THR A 80 5.19 7.53 13.08
C THR A 80 3.70 7.52 12.73
N ALA A 81 3.09 6.35 12.55
CA ALA A 81 1.66 6.24 12.26
C ALA A 81 0.82 6.90 13.37
N GLY A 82 1.16 6.64 14.64
CA GLY A 82 0.51 7.30 15.77
C GLY A 82 0.67 8.81 15.73
N GLN A 83 1.88 9.30 15.45
CA GLN A 83 2.17 10.72 15.32
C GLN A 83 1.38 11.37 14.18
N MET A 84 1.20 10.66 13.07
CA MET A 84 0.42 11.17 11.94
C MET A 84 -1.06 11.30 12.26
N VAL A 85 -1.63 10.35 13.01
CA VAL A 85 -3.01 10.46 13.49
C VAL A 85 -3.17 11.68 14.41
N ALA A 86 -2.22 11.92 15.31
CA ALA A 86 -2.23 13.11 16.16
C ALA A 86 -2.15 14.40 15.33
N ALA A 87 -1.29 14.43 14.31
CA ALA A 87 -1.17 15.57 13.41
C ALA A 87 -2.46 15.81 12.61
N TYR A 88 -3.08 14.74 12.13
CA TYR A 88 -4.36 14.81 11.41
C TYR A 88 -5.45 15.42 12.31
N THR A 89 -5.53 14.94 13.56
CA THR A 89 -6.52 15.43 14.52
C THR A 89 -6.37 16.92 14.76
N ARG A 90 -5.15 17.43 14.88
CA ARG A 90 -4.91 18.87 15.06
C ARG A 90 -5.32 19.70 13.84
N ARG A 91 -5.19 19.14 12.63
CA ARG A 91 -5.41 19.89 11.40
C ARG A 91 -6.83 19.75 10.85
N TYR A 92 -7.39 18.53 10.89
CA TYR A 92 -8.63 18.19 10.18
C TYR A 92 -9.77 17.75 11.11
N GLY A 93 -9.47 17.38 12.35
CA GLY A 93 -10.44 16.86 13.30
C GLY A 93 -10.15 15.44 13.75
N GLN A 94 -10.86 15.00 14.78
CA GLN A 94 -10.60 13.72 15.41
C GLN A 94 -10.93 12.54 14.50
N ILE A 95 -10.02 11.56 14.46
CA ILE A 95 -10.19 10.29 13.76
C ILE A 95 -9.71 9.14 14.67
N ALA A 96 -10.16 7.93 14.38
CA ALA A 96 -9.73 6.74 15.10
C ALA A 96 -8.50 6.13 14.42
N LEU A 97 -7.46 5.86 15.21
CA LEU A 97 -6.22 5.23 14.73
C LEU A 97 -6.50 3.94 13.96
N ARG A 98 -7.37 3.07 14.50
CA ARG A 98 -7.66 1.76 13.88
C ARG A 98 -8.20 1.85 12.46
N ASP A 99 -8.84 2.96 12.10
CA ASP A 99 -9.45 3.13 10.77
C ASP A 99 -8.44 3.62 9.74
N HIS A 100 -7.26 4.10 10.16
CA HIS A 100 -6.29 4.75 9.29
C HIS A 100 -4.87 4.19 9.41
N ALA A 101 -4.58 3.40 10.43
CA ALA A 101 -3.23 2.89 10.68
C ALA A 101 -2.66 2.13 9.47
N GLN A 102 -3.47 1.30 8.83
CA GLN A 102 -3.02 0.50 7.70
C GLN A 102 -2.62 1.38 6.52
N ASP A 103 -3.42 2.39 6.18
CA ASP A 103 -3.11 3.31 5.08
C ASP A 103 -1.80 4.06 5.33
N ILE A 104 -1.58 4.50 6.57
CA ILE A 104 -0.35 5.22 6.92
C ILE A 104 0.86 4.28 6.83
N LEU A 105 0.73 3.04 7.30
CA LEU A 105 1.80 2.05 7.23
C LEU A 105 2.11 1.68 5.77
N ILE A 106 1.11 1.59 4.92
CA ILE A 106 1.29 1.37 3.48
C ILE A 106 2.05 2.55 2.87
N ALA A 107 1.66 3.78 3.18
CA ALA A 107 2.35 4.98 2.70
C ALA A 107 3.81 5.03 3.17
N LEU A 108 4.08 4.65 4.42
CA LEU A 108 5.45 4.57 4.93
C LEU A 108 6.27 3.50 4.23
N GLY A 109 5.66 2.39 3.83
CA GLY A 109 6.31 1.38 3.00
C GLY A 109 6.73 1.93 1.65
N ALA A 110 5.88 2.73 1.01
CA ALA A 110 6.22 3.41 -0.24
C ALA A 110 7.39 4.38 -0.05
N TRP A 111 7.40 5.13 1.04
CA TRP A 111 8.51 6.02 1.36
C TRP A 111 9.82 5.27 1.53
N ARG A 112 9.83 4.17 2.29
CA ARG A 112 11.04 3.38 2.54
C ARG A 112 11.61 2.77 1.26
N ALA A 113 10.74 2.30 0.39
CA ALA A 113 11.15 1.66 -0.86
C ALA A 113 11.33 2.66 -2.01
N ARG A 114 11.05 3.95 -1.78
CA ARG A 114 11.03 4.99 -2.81
C ARG A 114 10.12 4.59 -3.98
N ALA A 115 9.00 3.98 -3.64
CA ALA A 115 8.02 3.50 -4.58
C ALA A 115 6.93 4.54 -4.83
N GLU A 116 6.34 4.48 -6.00
CA GLU A 116 5.10 5.18 -6.32
C GLU A 116 3.94 4.43 -5.67
N LEU A 117 3.08 5.12 -4.94
CA LEU A 117 1.91 4.54 -4.30
C LEU A 117 0.68 4.72 -5.18
N LEU A 118 0.09 3.63 -5.64
CA LEU A 118 -1.08 3.65 -6.50
C LEU A 118 -2.33 3.29 -5.68
N THR A 119 -3.34 4.15 -5.77
CA THR A 119 -4.55 4.04 -4.95
C THR A 119 -5.78 4.52 -5.69
N VAL A 120 -6.92 3.91 -5.40
CA VAL A 120 -8.23 4.42 -5.81
C VAL A 120 -8.72 5.49 -4.83
N ASN A 121 -8.27 5.44 -3.58
CA ASN A 121 -8.65 6.37 -2.51
C ASN A 121 -7.71 7.59 -2.47
N GLN A 122 -7.69 8.34 -3.58
CA GLN A 122 -6.76 9.45 -3.77
C GLN A 122 -6.88 10.50 -2.66
N GLN A 123 -8.09 10.93 -2.33
CA GLN A 123 -8.31 12.03 -1.39
C GLN A 123 -7.74 11.72 0.00
N ASP A 124 -8.02 10.54 0.52
CA ASP A 124 -7.50 10.15 1.83
C ASP A 124 -5.98 10.00 1.81
N MET A 125 -5.45 9.38 0.77
CA MET A 125 -4.02 9.15 0.67
C MET A 125 -3.24 10.46 0.48
N GLU A 126 -3.80 11.45 -0.21
CA GLU A 126 -3.17 12.76 -0.35
C GLU A 126 -3.05 13.50 0.97
N ARG A 127 -3.99 13.31 1.91
CA ARG A 127 -3.87 13.88 3.25
C ARG A 127 -2.69 13.30 4.02
N TRP A 128 -2.51 11.98 3.93
CA TRP A 128 -1.33 11.32 4.53
C TRP A 128 -0.05 11.74 3.83
N GLN A 129 -0.06 11.87 2.52
CA GLN A 129 1.07 12.38 1.75
C GLN A 129 1.50 13.76 2.25
N GLU A 130 0.56 14.67 2.46
CA GLU A 130 0.85 16.03 2.94
C GLU A 130 1.42 16.01 4.36
N LEU A 131 0.84 15.23 5.26
CA LEU A 131 1.33 15.14 6.64
C LEU A 131 2.71 14.50 6.72
N LEU A 132 2.96 13.47 5.91
CA LEU A 132 4.29 12.83 5.84
C LEU A 132 5.32 13.78 5.24
N ARG A 133 4.95 14.57 4.24
CA ARG A 133 5.82 15.58 3.65
C ARG A 133 6.28 16.58 4.71
N ARG A 134 5.39 17.03 5.57
CA ARG A 134 5.71 17.93 6.67
C ARG A 134 6.66 17.31 7.69
N ALA A 135 6.62 15.99 7.82
CA ALA A 135 7.55 15.23 8.67
C ALA A 135 8.85 14.86 7.96
N GLY A 136 9.09 15.38 6.75
CA GLY A 136 10.31 15.12 5.99
C GLY A 136 10.29 13.81 5.18
N LYS A 137 9.13 13.19 5.04
CA LYS A 137 8.98 11.91 4.34
C LYS A 137 8.14 12.09 3.08
N ARG A 138 8.81 12.26 1.94
CA ARG A 138 8.12 12.48 0.67
C ARG A 138 7.75 11.16 0.00
N ILE A 139 6.50 11.07 -0.42
CA ILE A 139 5.99 9.96 -1.24
C ILE A 139 5.32 10.53 -2.49
N THR A 140 5.24 9.69 -3.53
CA THR A 140 4.48 10.00 -4.73
C THR A 140 3.21 9.17 -4.73
N VAL A 141 2.06 9.83 -4.77
CA VAL A 141 0.76 9.17 -4.84
C VAL A 141 0.20 9.33 -6.25
N ARG A 142 -0.23 8.22 -6.82
CA ARG A 142 -0.85 8.19 -8.14
C ARG A 142 -2.27 7.63 -8.01
N ALA A 143 -3.24 8.42 -8.47
CA ALA A 143 -4.62 7.99 -8.51
C ALA A 143 -4.83 6.94 -9.61
N VAL A 144 -5.55 5.88 -9.26
CA VAL A 144 -6.02 4.89 -10.22
C VAL A 144 -7.50 5.13 -10.43
N GLU A 145 -7.91 5.34 -11.67
CA GLU A 145 -9.31 5.57 -11.99
C GLU A 145 -10.10 4.27 -11.89
N ALA A 146 -11.24 4.37 -11.23
CA ALA A 146 -12.12 3.24 -11.01
C ALA A 146 -12.77 2.72 -12.32
#